data_eb1ef6ac294e85062d455088f5bb39b7
#
_entry.id   eb1ef6ac294e85062d455088f5bb39b7
#
_cell.length_a   1.000
_cell.length_b   1.000
_cell.length_c   1.000
_cell.angle_alpha   90.00
_cell.angle_beta   90.00
_cell.angle_gamma   90.00
#
_symmetry.space_group_name_H-M   'P 1'
#
loop_
_entity.id
_entity.type
_entity.pdbx_description
1 polymer ?
#
loop_
_entity_poly.entity_id
_entity_poly.type
_entity_poly.pdbx_seq_one_letter_code
_entity_poly.pdbx_strand_id
1 'polypeptide(L)'
;FNVKLGNTIGKKDFTFAGTDDERREDFQQMLDDDRIKAILCARGGYGVIRIIDQINFSRFQKKPKWVIGFSDITVLHCHINRQFNVASIHSKMCNSFPDDWLLADDIQKSTIDSIRRCLISEKMRYTTAHNTANRPGSCSGVLVGGNLSTLVNLAGTASDLDTRNKILFLEDTEEYLYSIDRMFWNLKRTGKLKYLKGLIIGGFKNKKDDEGEEFGKTIEEIVMEKVLEQMQEVITDMKTQ
;
A
#
# COMPACT_ATOMS: atom_id res chain seq x y z
N PHE A 1 -0.28 5.37 -24.38
CA PHE A 1 -1.23 6.12 -23.53
C PHE A 1 -1.13 7.62 -23.81
N ASN A 2 -2.25 8.34 -23.75
CA ASN A 2 -2.27 9.81 -23.76
C ASN A 2 -2.21 10.28 -22.30
N VAL A 3 -1.29 11.20 -22.01
CA VAL A 3 -1.07 11.70 -20.64
C VAL A 3 -1.65 13.11 -20.51
N LYS A 4 -2.42 13.31 -19.44
CA LYS A 4 -2.86 14.62 -18.96
C LYS A 4 -2.17 14.91 -17.63
N LEU A 5 -1.47 16.03 -17.55
CA LEU A 5 -0.85 16.44 -16.28
C LEU A 5 -1.89 17.02 -15.32
N GLY A 6 -1.72 16.74 -14.04
CA GLY A 6 -2.48 17.37 -12.97
C GLY A 6 -2.04 18.82 -12.76
N ASN A 7 -2.94 19.63 -12.23
CA ASN A 7 -2.72 21.07 -12.01
C ASN A 7 -1.74 21.35 -10.85
N THR A 8 -1.51 20.38 -9.98
CA THR A 8 -0.58 20.49 -8.84
C THR A 8 0.83 20.07 -9.16
N ILE A 9 1.08 19.56 -10.37
CA ILE A 9 2.45 19.21 -10.79
C ILE A 9 3.33 20.45 -10.80
N GLY A 10 4.44 20.39 -10.05
CA GLY A 10 5.37 21.51 -9.88
C GLY A 10 4.95 22.58 -8.86
N LYS A 11 3.75 22.50 -8.29
CA LYS A 11 3.35 23.39 -7.19
C LYS A 11 4.06 23.05 -5.89
N LYS A 12 4.18 24.05 -5.03
CA LYS A 12 4.78 23.92 -3.72
C LYS A 12 4.05 24.80 -2.70
N ASP A 13 3.68 24.19 -1.57
CA ASP A 13 3.22 24.85 -0.37
C ASP A 13 3.94 24.18 0.82
N PHE A 14 5.04 24.78 1.28
CA PHE A 14 5.98 24.18 2.23
C PHE A 14 6.44 22.78 1.78
N THR A 15 6.00 21.73 2.46
CA THR A 15 6.32 20.32 2.13
C THR A 15 5.33 19.69 1.15
N PHE A 16 4.20 20.34 0.88
CA PHE A 16 3.13 19.81 0.03
C PHE A 16 3.26 20.29 -1.43
N ALA A 17 2.61 19.56 -2.32
CA ALA A 17 2.47 19.94 -3.73
C ALA A 17 1.22 20.84 -3.93
N GLY A 18 1.19 22.00 -3.27
CA GLY A 18 0.05 22.90 -3.19
C GLY A 18 -0.77 22.74 -1.91
N THR A 19 -1.74 23.65 -1.71
CA THR A 19 -2.65 23.63 -0.56
C THR A 19 -3.53 22.37 -0.55
N ASP A 20 -4.20 22.09 0.57
CA ASP A 20 -5.14 20.98 0.67
C ASP A 20 -6.26 21.11 -0.36
N ASP A 21 -6.80 22.32 -0.56
CA ASP A 21 -7.84 22.57 -1.55
C ASP A 21 -7.36 22.35 -2.99
N GLU A 22 -6.17 22.85 -3.35
CA GLU A 22 -5.61 22.63 -4.69
C GLU A 22 -5.39 21.15 -4.99
N ARG A 23 -4.85 20.39 -4.03
CA ARG A 23 -4.61 18.94 -4.19
C ARG A 23 -5.92 18.15 -4.27
N ARG A 24 -6.91 18.51 -3.45
CA ARG A 24 -8.25 17.95 -3.49
C ARG A 24 -8.93 18.20 -4.82
N GLU A 25 -8.93 19.45 -5.29
CA GLU A 25 -9.57 19.83 -6.55
C GLU A 25 -8.93 19.18 -7.76
N ASP A 26 -7.58 19.10 -7.80
CA ASP A 26 -6.86 18.45 -8.88
C ASP A 26 -7.20 16.94 -8.95
N PHE A 27 -7.17 16.26 -7.82
CA PHE A 27 -7.55 14.84 -7.76
C PHE A 27 -9.03 14.64 -8.11
N GLN A 28 -9.93 15.50 -7.62
CA GLN A 28 -11.36 15.45 -7.94
C GLN A 28 -11.62 15.61 -9.44
N GLN A 29 -10.94 16.56 -10.10
CA GLN A 29 -11.06 16.75 -11.54
C GLN A 29 -10.61 15.49 -12.32
N MET A 30 -9.54 14.82 -11.86
CA MET A 30 -9.09 13.57 -12.46
C MET A 30 -10.09 12.44 -12.24
N LEU A 31 -10.71 12.35 -11.07
CA LEU A 31 -11.76 11.36 -10.78
C LEU A 31 -13.01 11.60 -11.65
N ASP A 32 -13.35 12.84 -11.90
CA ASP A 32 -14.61 13.21 -12.59
C ASP A 32 -14.49 13.24 -14.12
N ASP A 33 -13.30 13.30 -14.70
CA ASP A 33 -13.10 13.29 -16.15
C ASP A 33 -13.22 11.87 -16.73
N ASP A 34 -14.30 11.57 -17.41
CA ASP A 34 -14.61 10.24 -18.02
C ASP A 34 -13.55 9.76 -19.04
N ARG A 35 -12.74 10.67 -19.57
CA ARG A 35 -11.65 10.36 -20.50
C ARG A 35 -10.45 9.74 -19.81
N ILE A 36 -10.27 10.03 -18.52
CA ILE A 36 -9.18 9.48 -17.71
C ILE A 36 -9.55 8.06 -17.28
N LYS A 37 -8.67 7.10 -17.52
CA LYS A 37 -8.81 5.68 -17.17
C LYS A 37 -7.91 5.25 -16.01
N ALA A 38 -6.82 5.99 -15.82
CA ALA A 38 -5.86 5.73 -14.74
C ALA A 38 -5.30 7.07 -14.21
N ILE A 39 -5.08 7.13 -12.91
CA ILE A 39 -4.44 8.24 -12.21
C ILE A 39 -3.15 7.69 -11.63
N LEU A 40 -2.02 8.08 -12.22
CA LEU A 40 -0.68 7.79 -11.70
C LEU A 40 -0.26 8.96 -10.80
N CYS A 41 -0.13 8.70 -9.50
CA CYS A 41 0.30 9.70 -8.55
C CYS A 41 1.75 10.12 -8.84
N ALA A 42 2.03 11.42 -8.74
CA ALA A 42 3.37 11.94 -9.06
C ALA A 42 4.39 11.54 -8.01
N ARG A 43 4.02 11.58 -6.74
CA ARG A 43 4.85 11.20 -5.58
C ARG A 43 3.97 10.88 -4.37
N GLY A 44 4.54 10.20 -3.39
CA GLY A 44 3.99 10.06 -2.05
C GLY A 44 4.37 11.24 -1.15
N GLY A 45 4.76 10.97 0.05
CA GLY A 45 5.11 11.95 1.09
C GLY A 45 4.07 11.92 2.20
N TYR A 46 3.38 13.02 2.43
CA TYR A 46 2.31 13.12 3.41
C TYR A 46 1.21 14.06 2.90
N GLY A 47 -0.04 13.74 3.21
CA GLY A 47 -1.14 14.70 3.05
C GLY A 47 -2.40 14.16 2.38
N VAL A 48 -2.44 12.92 1.89
CA VAL A 48 -3.68 12.33 1.36
C VAL A 48 -4.73 12.22 2.47
N ILE A 49 -4.33 11.84 3.68
CA ILE A 49 -5.21 11.74 4.84
C ILE A 49 -5.93 13.06 5.17
N ARG A 50 -5.35 14.21 4.81
CA ARG A 50 -5.92 15.53 5.08
C ARG A 50 -7.09 15.88 4.16
N ILE A 51 -7.17 15.24 2.99
CA ILE A 51 -8.14 15.58 1.94
C ILE A 51 -9.12 14.44 1.64
N ILE A 52 -8.84 13.21 2.07
CA ILE A 52 -9.60 12.01 1.67
C ILE A 52 -11.10 12.12 1.96
N ASP A 53 -11.49 12.65 3.12
CA ASP A 53 -12.87 12.74 3.56
C ASP A 53 -13.65 13.84 2.80
N GLN A 54 -12.97 14.72 2.07
CA GLN A 54 -13.57 15.80 1.29
C GLN A 54 -13.69 15.45 -0.20
N ILE A 55 -13.20 14.28 -0.63
CA ILE A 55 -13.29 13.84 -2.02
C ILE A 55 -14.64 13.18 -2.28
N ASN A 56 -15.29 13.60 -3.36
CA ASN A 56 -16.54 12.99 -3.80
C ASN A 56 -16.28 11.83 -4.76
N PHE A 57 -16.48 10.62 -4.30
CA PHE A 57 -16.29 9.40 -5.09
C PHE A 57 -17.52 8.94 -5.88
N SER A 58 -18.62 9.71 -5.93
CA SER A 58 -19.88 9.28 -6.56
C SER A 58 -19.73 8.95 -8.05
N ARG A 59 -18.90 9.69 -8.80
CA ARG A 59 -18.59 9.37 -10.20
C ARG A 59 -17.65 8.18 -10.32
N PHE A 60 -16.62 8.13 -9.47
CA PHE A 60 -15.69 7.01 -9.41
C PHE A 60 -16.42 5.67 -9.15
N GLN A 61 -17.38 5.65 -8.24
CA GLN A 61 -18.17 4.44 -7.95
C GLN A 61 -18.92 3.94 -9.18
N LYS A 62 -19.43 4.83 -10.02
CA LYS A 62 -20.16 4.48 -11.26
C LYS A 62 -19.21 4.07 -12.40
N LYS A 63 -18.04 4.70 -12.47
CA LYS A 63 -17.02 4.48 -13.50
C LYS A 63 -15.63 4.42 -12.86
N PRO A 64 -15.27 3.28 -12.25
CA PRO A 64 -13.98 3.13 -11.58
C PRO A 64 -12.79 3.35 -12.52
N LYS A 65 -11.71 3.86 -11.97
CA LYS A 65 -10.43 4.10 -12.64
C LYS A 65 -9.32 3.49 -11.82
N TRP A 66 -8.23 3.17 -12.47
CA TRP A 66 -7.02 2.78 -11.76
C TRP A 66 -6.44 3.97 -10.99
N VAL A 67 -6.16 3.78 -9.71
CA VAL A 67 -5.36 4.69 -8.89
C VAL A 67 -4.05 3.97 -8.59
N ILE A 68 -2.92 4.61 -8.90
CA ILE A 68 -1.60 3.99 -8.93
C ILE A 68 -0.65 4.79 -8.06
N GLY A 69 0.03 4.12 -7.14
CA GLY A 69 1.02 4.71 -6.26
C GLY A 69 1.36 3.80 -5.08
N PHE A 70 2.16 4.28 -4.15
CA PHE A 70 2.54 3.60 -2.91
C PHE A 70 2.77 4.62 -1.78
N SER A 71 3.23 4.19 -0.60
CA SER A 71 3.48 5.08 0.54
C SER A 71 2.18 5.79 0.99
N ASP A 72 2.13 7.12 1.05
CA ASP A 72 0.94 7.92 1.41
C ASP A 72 -0.31 7.59 0.57
N ILE A 73 -0.12 7.09 -0.67
CA ILE A 73 -1.23 6.65 -1.54
C ILE A 73 -1.95 5.41 -0.98
N THR A 74 -1.36 4.73 -0.01
CA THR A 74 -2.03 3.65 0.75
C THR A 74 -3.35 4.12 1.35
N VAL A 75 -3.49 5.40 1.72
CA VAL A 75 -4.77 5.99 2.17
C VAL A 75 -5.84 5.81 1.11
N LEU A 76 -5.54 6.14 -0.16
CA LEU A 76 -6.47 5.96 -1.28
C LEU A 76 -6.77 4.49 -1.54
N HIS A 77 -5.74 3.62 -1.52
CA HIS A 77 -5.92 2.18 -1.73
C HIS A 77 -6.87 1.58 -0.69
N CYS A 78 -6.65 1.90 0.59
CA CYS A 78 -7.49 1.44 1.69
C CYS A 78 -8.91 2.00 1.59
N HIS A 79 -9.06 3.30 1.36
CA HIS A 79 -10.36 3.95 1.23
C HIS A 79 -11.18 3.37 0.07
N ILE A 80 -10.59 3.29 -1.12
CA ILE A 80 -11.24 2.76 -2.33
C ILE A 80 -11.63 1.29 -2.15
N ASN A 81 -10.76 0.46 -1.59
CA ASN A 81 -11.11 -0.92 -1.31
C ASN A 81 -12.23 -1.03 -0.27
N ARG A 82 -12.11 -0.29 0.84
CA ARG A 82 -13.05 -0.36 1.96
C ARG A 82 -14.45 0.12 1.60
N GLN A 83 -14.55 1.25 0.89
CA GLN A 83 -15.83 1.90 0.60
C GLN A 83 -16.50 1.38 -0.66
N PHE A 84 -15.72 0.97 -1.67
CA PHE A 84 -16.25 0.68 -3.00
C PHE A 84 -15.93 -0.72 -3.49
N ASN A 85 -15.08 -1.48 -2.77
CA ASN A 85 -14.58 -2.80 -3.20
C ASN A 85 -13.96 -2.76 -4.61
N VAL A 86 -13.27 -1.67 -4.95
CA VAL A 86 -12.58 -1.46 -6.22
C VAL A 86 -11.09 -1.71 -6.03
N ALA A 87 -10.46 -2.34 -7.01
CA ALA A 87 -9.02 -2.57 -7.02
C ALA A 87 -8.25 -1.31 -7.42
N SER A 88 -7.03 -1.19 -6.90
CA SER A 88 -6.06 -0.14 -7.23
C SER A 88 -4.67 -0.77 -7.39
N ILE A 89 -3.68 -0.01 -7.83
CA ILE A 89 -2.35 -0.55 -8.13
C ILE A 89 -1.34 0.03 -7.15
N HIS A 90 -0.85 -0.80 -6.23
CA HIS A 90 0.31 -0.48 -5.40
C HIS A 90 1.58 -0.63 -6.24
N SER A 91 2.21 0.47 -6.61
CA SER A 91 3.37 0.50 -7.49
C SER A 91 4.13 1.81 -7.43
N LYS A 92 5.29 1.86 -8.09
CA LYS A 92 6.09 3.08 -8.27
C LYS A 92 5.26 4.25 -8.79
N MET A 93 5.71 5.45 -8.44
CA MET A 93 5.15 6.74 -8.87
C MET A 93 6.14 7.46 -9.79
N CYS A 94 5.70 8.55 -10.44
CA CYS A 94 6.49 9.26 -11.45
C CYS A 94 7.87 9.70 -10.95
N ASN A 95 7.98 10.15 -9.70
CA ASN A 95 9.25 10.61 -9.11
C ASN A 95 10.33 9.52 -8.96
N SER A 96 9.96 8.26 -9.13
CA SER A 96 10.89 7.13 -9.10
C SER A 96 11.08 6.46 -10.47
N PHE A 97 10.57 7.09 -11.53
CA PHE A 97 10.85 6.68 -12.90
C PHE A 97 12.23 7.21 -13.32
N PRO A 98 12.95 6.51 -14.20
CA PRO A 98 14.22 7.00 -14.71
C PRO A 98 14.02 8.23 -15.60
N ASP A 99 14.91 9.20 -15.51
CA ASP A 99 14.91 10.37 -16.38
C ASP A 99 15.22 9.97 -17.85
N ASP A 100 16.08 8.97 -18.02
CA ASP A 100 16.39 8.38 -19.33
C ASP A 100 16.09 6.87 -19.31
N TRP A 101 15.15 6.46 -20.15
CA TRP A 101 14.78 5.05 -20.31
C TRP A 101 15.92 4.16 -20.77
N LEU A 102 16.84 4.67 -21.55
CA LEU A 102 17.99 3.90 -22.07
C LEU A 102 18.96 3.55 -20.94
N LEU A 103 19.07 4.41 -19.93
CA LEU A 103 19.94 4.23 -18.76
C LEU A 103 19.25 3.46 -17.61
N ALA A 104 17.95 3.20 -17.72
CA ALA A 104 17.21 2.47 -16.70
C ALA A 104 17.74 1.04 -16.55
N ASP A 105 17.88 0.58 -15.31
CA ASP A 105 18.20 -0.82 -15.01
C ASP A 105 17.01 -1.76 -15.31
N ASP A 106 17.26 -3.06 -15.31
CA ASP A 106 16.25 -4.07 -15.63
C ASP A 106 15.11 -4.12 -14.61
N ILE A 107 15.39 -3.79 -13.33
CA ILE A 107 14.36 -3.74 -12.27
C ILE A 107 13.44 -2.56 -12.52
N GLN A 108 13.97 -1.40 -12.85
CA GLN A 108 13.20 -0.22 -13.19
C GLN A 108 12.31 -0.49 -14.42
N LYS A 109 12.89 -1.03 -15.49
CA LYS A 109 12.18 -1.38 -16.73
C LYS A 109 11.07 -2.39 -16.48
N SER A 110 11.36 -3.48 -15.78
CA SER A 110 10.37 -4.52 -15.49
C SER A 110 9.25 -4.02 -14.58
N THR A 111 9.56 -3.15 -13.62
CA THR A 111 8.56 -2.54 -12.73
C THR A 111 7.59 -1.66 -13.52
N ILE A 112 8.10 -0.78 -14.37
CA ILE A 112 7.26 0.12 -15.18
C ILE A 112 6.45 -0.68 -16.20
N ASP A 113 7.06 -1.70 -16.84
CA ASP A 113 6.31 -2.60 -17.74
C ASP A 113 5.20 -3.35 -17.00
N SER A 114 5.41 -3.73 -15.75
CA SER A 114 4.38 -4.39 -14.95
C SER A 114 3.15 -3.50 -14.73
N ILE A 115 3.34 -2.18 -14.54
CA ILE A 115 2.24 -1.22 -14.48
C ILE A 115 1.47 -1.20 -15.81
N ARG A 116 2.19 -1.10 -16.93
CA ARG A 116 1.60 -1.12 -18.27
C ARG A 116 0.77 -2.37 -18.49
N ARG A 117 1.32 -3.54 -18.19
CA ARG A 117 0.66 -4.84 -18.34
C ARG A 117 -0.60 -4.94 -17.48
N CYS A 118 -0.53 -4.46 -16.23
CA CYS A 118 -1.70 -4.41 -15.36
C CYS A 118 -2.82 -3.53 -15.94
N LEU A 119 -2.46 -2.35 -16.49
CA LEU A 119 -3.42 -1.43 -17.10
C LEU A 119 -4.12 -1.98 -18.33
N ILE A 120 -3.51 -2.91 -19.05
CA ILE A 120 -4.12 -3.63 -20.19
C ILE A 120 -4.71 -4.99 -19.82
N SER A 121 -4.91 -5.22 -18.51
CA SER A 121 -5.54 -6.42 -17.94
C SER A 121 -4.79 -7.72 -18.19
N GLU A 122 -3.47 -7.68 -18.36
CA GLU A 122 -2.66 -8.89 -18.36
C GLU A 122 -2.62 -9.51 -16.95
N LYS A 123 -2.62 -10.85 -16.91
CA LYS A 123 -2.43 -11.57 -15.65
C LYS A 123 -0.99 -11.39 -15.16
N MET A 124 -0.85 -10.86 -13.96
CA MET A 124 0.44 -10.66 -13.32
C MET A 124 0.88 -11.91 -12.56
N ARG A 125 2.16 -12.24 -12.66
CA ARG A 125 2.81 -13.30 -11.89
C ARG A 125 4.15 -12.79 -11.39
N TYR A 126 4.38 -12.93 -10.08
CA TYR A 126 5.63 -12.55 -9.44
C TYR A 126 6.26 -13.77 -8.79
N THR A 127 7.57 -13.83 -8.81
CA THR A 127 8.38 -14.82 -8.09
C THR A 127 9.38 -14.09 -7.22
N THR A 128 9.66 -14.61 -6.06
CA THR A 128 10.66 -14.07 -5.13
C THR A 128 11.73 -15.12 -4.86
N ALA A 129 12.91 -14.68 -4.44
CA ALA A 129 13.92 -15.57 -3.92
C ALA A 129 13.41 -16.30 -2.67
N HIS A 130 13.98 -17.46 -2.40
CA HIS A 130 13.67 -18.21 -1.17
C HIS A 130 14.15 -17.42 0.06
N ASN A 131 13.28 -17.36 1.08
CA ASN A 131 13.61 -16.84 2.40
C ASN A 131 13.26 -17.91 3.46
N THR A 132 14.11 -18.11 4.44
CA THR A 132 13.92 -19.10 5.51
C THR A 132 12.71 -18.83 6.40
N ALA A 133 12.26 -17.59 6.47
CA ALA A 133 11.03 -17.19 7.16
C ALA A 133 9.76 -17.58 6.39
N ASN A 134 9.86 -17.92 5.08
CA ASN A 134 8.69 -18.34 4.32
C ASN A 134 8.07 -19.62 4.90
N ARG A 135 6.75 -19.63 4.92
CA ARG A 135 5.97 -20.83 5.30
C ARG A 135 5.36 -21.44 4.05
N PRO A 136 5.52 -22.76 3.83
CA PRO A 136 4.93 -23.43 2.68
C PRO A 136 3.41 -23.43 2.78
N GLY A 137 2.76 -23.27 1.62
CA GLY A 137 1.31 -23.28 1.51
C GLY A 137 0.84 -22.59 0.24
N SER A 138 -0.46 -22.62 0.03
CA SER A 138 -1.13 -21.90 -1.06
C SER A 138 -2.46 -21.33 -0.57
N CYS A 139 -2.78 -20.13 -0.98
CA CYS A 139 -4.07 -19.53 -0.70
C CYS A 139 -4.55 -18.68 -1.89
N SER A 140 -5.85 -18.40 -1.90
CA SER A 140 -6.43 -17.44 -2.83
C SER A 140 -7.35 -16.48 -2.10
N GLY A 141 -7.34 -15.22 -2.51
CA GLY A 141 -8.15 -14.18 -1.88
C GLY A 141 -7.86 -12.80 -2.46
N VAL A 142 -8.64 -11.83 -2.04
CA VAL A 142 -8.40 -10.43 -2.39
C VAL A 142 -7.10 -9.98 -1.71
N LEU A 143 -6.18 -9.42 -2.50
CA LEU A 143 -4.96 -8.80 -2.00
C LEU A 143 -5.28 -7.37 -1.53
N VAL A 144 -4.91 -7.05 -0.30
CA VAL A 144 -5.10 -5.74 0.33
C VAL A 144 -3.86 -5.36 1.13
N GLY A 145 -3.69 -4.09 1.43
CA GLY A 145 -2.56 -3.62 2.23
C GLY A 145 -1.81 -2.47 1.59
N GLY A 146 -0.53 -2.35 1.86
CA GLY A 146 0.37 -1.28 1.42
C GLY A 146 1.38 -0.90 2.48
N ASN A 147 1.65 0.40 2.62
CA ASN A 147 2.57 0.93 3.60
C ASN A 147 2.04 0.74 5.03
N LEU A 148 2.84 0.11 5.88
CA LEU A 148 2.44 -0.31 7.24
C LEU A 148 2.11 0.89 8.13
N SER A 149 2.97 1.90 8.19
CA SER A 149 2.77 3.07 9.05
C SER A 149 1.53 3.86 8.64
N THR A 150 1.30 4.00 7.35
CA THR A 150 0.08 4.62 6.83
C THR A 150 -1.16 3.80 7.19
N LEU A 151 -1.12 2.48 6.99
CA LEU A 151 -2.25 1.59 7.26
C LEU A 151 -2.66 1.60 8.73
N VAL A 152 -1.69 1.59 9.65
CA VAL A 152 -1.94 1.65 11.10
C VAL A 152 -2.60 2.97 11.50
N ASN A 153 -2.24 4.08 10.85
CA ASN A 153 -2.86 5.38 11.11
C ASN A 153 -4.33 5.48 10.64
N LEU A 154 -4.79 4.56 9.81
CA LEU A 154 -6.17 4.51 9.35
C LEU A 154 -7.09 3.71 10.27
N ALA A 155 -6.56 3.05 11.30
CA ALA A 155 -7.35 2.23 12.22
C ALA A 155 -8.49 3.02 12.87
N GLY A 156 -9.73 2.50 12.79
CA GLY A 156 -10.92 3.12 13.32
C GLY A 156 -11.53 4.25 12.46
N THR A 157 -10.94 4.57 11.31
CA THR A 157 -11.48 5.57 10.36
C THR A 157 -12.38 4.93 9.29
N ALA A 158 -13.02 5.76 8.46
CA ALA A 158 -13.78 5.31 7.29
C ALA A 158 -12.90 4.57 6.24
N SER A 159 -11.59 4.79 6.28
CA SER A 159 -10.59 4.15 5.41
C SER A 159 -9.96 2.90 6.05
N ASP A 160 -10.41 2.50 7.23
CA ASP A 160 -9.85 1.35 7.95
C ASP A 160 -10.09 0.03 7.21
N LEU A 161 -9.00 -0.58 6.78
CA LEU A 161 -9.02 -1.75 5.92
C LEU A 161 -9.57 -3.00 6.65
N ASP A 162 -10.56 -3.66 6.07
CA ASP A 162 -10.96 -4.99 6.53
C ASP A 162 -10.03 -6.04 5.91
N THR A 163 -9.33 -6.78 6.76
CA THR A 163 -8.35 -7.81 6.37
C THR A 163 -8.90 -9.24 6.44
N ARG A 164 -10.10 -9.43 7.00
CA ARG A 164 -10.71 -10.75 7.22
C ARG A 164 -10.90 -11.51 5.91
N ASN A 165 -10.42 -12.75 5.85
CA ASN A 165 -10.47 -13.63 4.68
C ASN A 165 -9.75 -13.07 3.44
N LYS A 166 -8.77 -12.18 3.64
CA LYS A 166 -7.97 -11.56 2.58
C LYS A 166 -6.49 -11.91 2.73
N ILE A 167 -5.72 -11.62 1.70
CA ILE A 167 -4.26 -11.68 1.71
C ILE A 167 -3.76 -10.27 2.03
N LEU A 168 -3.05 -10.11 3.14
CA LEU A 168 -2.50 -8.83 3.56
C LEU A 168 -1.08 -8.67 3.02
N PHE A 169 -0.81 -7.57 2.32
CA PHE A 169 0.51 -7.17 1.87
C PHE A 169 0.98 -5.96 2.69
N LEU A 170 2.20 -6.01 3.20
CA LEU A 170 2.80 -4.93 4.00
C LEU A 170 4.22 -4.64 3.52
N GLU A 171 4.55 -3.38 3.43
CA GLU A 171 5.90 -2.85 3.23
C GLU A 171 6.08 -1.57 4.05
N ASP A 172 7.33 -1.16 4.32
CA ASP A 172 7.61 0.16 4.91
C ASP A 172 9.04 0.61 4.63
N THR A 173 9.27 1.91 4.73
CA THR A 173 10.59 2.51 4.60
C THR A 173 10.83 3.54 5.70
N GLU A 174 12.09 3.62 6.18
CA GLU A 174 12.58 4.66 7.09
C GLU A 174 11.97 4.65 8.50
N GLU A 175 11.42 3.51 8.94
CA GLU A 175 10.98 3.29 10.31
C GLU A 175 12.07 2.60 11.15
N TYR A 176 12.12 2.88 12.45
CA TYR A 176 12.93 2.13 13.41
C TYR A 176 12.31 0.77 13.71
N LEU A 177 13.12 -0.21 14.09
CA LEU A 177 12.63 -1.57 14.40
C LEU A 177 11.60 -1.58 15.53
N TYR A 178 11.80 -0.80 16.60
CA TYR A 178 10.80 -0.67 17.68
C TYR A 178 9.47 -0.08 17.19
N SER A 179 9.52 0.81 16.21
CA SER A 179 8.33 1.41 15.59
C SER A 179 7.56 0.36 14.77
N ILE A 180 8.29 -0.43 13.98
CA ILE A 180 7.75 -1.56 13.23
C ILE A 180 7.10 -2.58 14.18
N ASP A 181 7.78 -2.93 15.27
CA ASP A 181 7.23 -3.84 16.30
C ASP A 181 5.92 -3.30 16.88
N ARG A 182 5.88 -2.02 17.26
CA ARG A 182 4.68 -1.37 17.78
C ARG A 182 3.53 -1.39 16.78
N MET A 183 3.81 -1.19 15.48
CA MET A 183 2.80 -1.24 14.42
C MET A 183 2.26 -2.66 14.23
N PHE A 184 3.08 -3.69 14.28
CA PHE A 184 2.61 -5.09 14.26
C PHE A 184 1.78 -5.45 15.50
N TRP A 185 2.13 -4.94 16.68
CA TRP A 185 1.28 -5.03 17.87
C TRP A 185 -0.07 -4.34 17.68
N ASN A 186 -0.11 -3.20 17.02
CA ASN A 186 -1.37 -2.53 16.68
C ASN A 186 -2.22 -3.43 15.77
N LEU A 187 -1.66 -3.98 14.69
CA LEU A 187 -2.36 -4.89 13.79
C LEU A 187 -2.91 -6.12 14.52
N LYS A 188 -2.13 -6.70 15.44
CA LYS A 188 -2.56 -7.83 16.26
C LYS A 188 -3.74 -7.44 17.17
N ARG A 189 -3.60 -6.36 17.95
CA ARG A 189 -4.60 -5.91 18.93
C ARG A 189 -5.89 -5.41 18.29
N THR A 190 -5.82 -4.87 17.08
CA THR A 190 -7.00 -4.46 16.29
C THR A 190 -7.62 -5.62 15.49
N GLY A 191 -7.09 -6.84 15.63
CA GLY A 191 -7.59 -8.03 14.96
C GLY A 191 -7.28 -8.12 13.46
N LYS A 192 -6.42 -7.25 12.94
CA LYS A 192 -6.07 -7.21 11.51
C LYS A 192 -5.27 -8.44 11.05
N LEU A 193 -4.57 -9.10 11.95
CA LEU A 193 -3.84 -10.35 11.66
C LEU A 193 -4.71 -11.59 11.86
N LYS A 194 -5.90 -11.44 12.46
CA LYS A 194 -6.81 -12.55 12.70
C LYS A 194 -7.59 -12.88 11.42
N TYR A 195 -7.74 -14.15 11.11
CA TYR A 195 -8.49 -14.65 9.95
C TYR A 195 -7.92 -14.22 8.58
N LEU A 196 -6.62 -13.94 8.48
CA LEU A 196 -5.95 -13.76 7.20
C LEU A 196 -5.93 -15.08 6.42
N LYS A 197 -6.10 -15.00 5.10
CA LYS A 197 -5.80 -16.13 4.19
C LYS A 197 -4.33 -16.25 3.87
N GLY A 198 -3.60 -15.15 3.94
CA GLY A 198 -2.16 -15.09 3.75
C GLY A 198 -1.59 -13.74 4.15
N LEU A 199 -0.29 -13.72 4.40
CA LEU A 199 0.47 -12.52 4.69
C LEU A 199 1.68 -12.48 3.76
N ILE A 200 1.88 -11.34 3.10
CA ILE A 200 3.03 -11.05 2.25
C ILE A 200 3.78 -9.89 2.87
N ILE A 201 5.02 -10.14 3.26
CA ILE A 201 5.94 -9.11 3.74
C ILE A 201 6.80 -8.70 2.55
N GLY A 202 6.63 -7.44 2.12
CA GLY A 202 7.41 -6.82 1.06
C GLY A 202 8.76 -6.29 1.53
N GLY A 203 9.30 -5.31 0.83
CA GLY A 203 10.52 -4.65 1.24
C GLY A 203 10.34 -3.82 2.51
N PHE A 204 11.21 -4.01 3.48
CA PHE A 204 11.36 -3.13 4.63
C PHE A 204 12.75 -2.54 4.63
N LYS A 205 12.83 -1.20 4.59
CA LYS A 205 14.10 -0.46 4.71
C LYS A 205 14.04 0.32 6.02
N ASN A 206 14.47 -0.32 7.11
CA ASN A 206 14.47 0.30 8.43
C ASN A 206 15.64 1.28 8.61
N LYS A 207 15.46 2.24 9.49
CA LYS A 207 16.54 3.04 10.05
C LYS A 207 17.44 2.18 10.90
N LYS A 208 18.71 2.55 10.96
CA LYS A 208 19.65 1.94 11.93
C LYS A 208 19.30 2.42 13.32
N ASP A 209 19.35 1.52 14.28
CA ASP A 209 19.26 1.88 15.69
C ASP A 209 20.51 2.68 16.10
N ASP A 210 20.41 3.45 17.16
CA ASP A 210 21.54 4.17 17.74
C ASP A 210 22.47 3.14 18.46
N GLU A 211 23.76 3.43 18.47
CA GLU A 211 24.76 2.56 19.10
C GLU A 211 24.49 2.39 20.60
N GLY A 212 24.34 1.12 21.03
CA GLY A 212 24.01 0.78 22.42
C GLY A 212 22.52 0.83 22.76
N GLU A 213 21.64 1.13 21.78
CA GLU A 213 20.19 1.13 21.93
C GLU A 213 19.50 0.22 20.88
N GLU A 214 20.21 -0.84 20.48
CA GLU A 214 19.70 -1.79 19.48
C GLU A 214 18.43 -2.48 19.94
N PHE A 215 17.43 -2.55 19.09
CA PHE A 215 16.15 -3.21 19.38
C PHE A 215 16.29 -4.73 19.56
N GLY A 216 17.32 -5.32 18.98
CA GLY A 216 17.70 -6.71 19.19
C GLY A 216 16.82 -7.76 18.52
N LYS A 217 15.95 -7.36 17.56
CA LYS A 217 15.15 -8.28 16.73
C LYS A 217 15.23 -7.89 15.28
N THR A 218 15.15 -8.88 14.40
CA THR A 218 14.97 -8.67 12.96
C THR A 218 13.50 -8.44 12.62
N ILE A 219 13.21 -7.96 11.40
CA ILE A 219 11.83 -7.78 10.90
C ILE A 219 11.10 -9.13 10.85
N GLU A 220 11.79 -10.18 10.41
CA GLU A 220 11.24 -11.54 10.38
C GLU A 220 10.82 -12.01 11.77
N GLU A 221 11.64 -11.80 12.79
CA GLU A 221 11.34 -12.16 14.18
C GLU A 221 10.15 -11.36 14.72
N ILE A 222 10.10 -10.05 14.45
CA ILE A 222 8.98 -9.17 14.81
C ILE A 222 7.66 -9.70 14.22
N VAL A 223 7.67 -10.02 12.93
CA VAL A 223 6.50 -10.53 12.22
C VAL A 223 6.08 -11.89 12.76
N MET A 224 7.03 -12.82 12.83
CA MET A 224 6.74 -14.21 13.21
C MET A 224 6.18 -14.32 14.61
N GLU A 225 6.67 -13.54 15.56
CA GLU A 225 6.16 -13.49 16.93
C GLU A 225 4.65 -13.15 16.98
N LYS A 226 4.17 -12.22 16.14
CA LYS A 226 2.78 -11.77 16.15
C LYS A 226 1.86 -12.65 15.32
N VAL A 227 2.39 -13.25 14.26
CA VAL A 227 1.60 -14.07 13.31
C VAL A 227 1.47 -15.50 13.79
N LEU A 228 2.53 -16.13 14.35
CA LEU A 228 2.48 -17.52 14.79
C LEU A 228 1.45 -17.77 15.88
N GLU A 229 1.32 -16.86 16.84
CA GLU A 229 0.29 -16.97 17.88
C GLU A 229 -1.13 -16.98 17.29
N GLN A 230 -1.40 -16.12 16.30
CA GLN A 230 -2.70 -16.05 15.63
C GLN A 230 -2.98 -17.32 14.80
N MET A 231 -1.97 -17.92 14.19
CA MET A 231 -2.12 -19.18 13.45
C MET A 231 -2.36 -20.37 14.39
N GLN A 232 -1.80 -20.38 15.60
CA GLN A 232 -2.04 -21.44 16.60
C GLN A 232 -3.50 -21.41 17.11
N GLU A 233 -4.07 -20.22 17.33
CA GLU A 233 -5.48 -20.08 17.71
C GLU A 233 -6.40 -20.67 16.63
N VAL A 234 -6.16 -20.38 15.36
CA VAL A 234 -6.96 -20.90 14.23
C VAL A 234 -6.88 -22.44 14.13
N ILE A 235 -5.72 -23.04 14.36
CA ILE A 235 -5.56 -24.50 14.33
C ILE A 235 -6.30 -25.14 15.52
N THR A 236 -6.34 -24.48 16.66
CA THR A 236 -7.06 -24.97 17.86
C THR A 236 -8.57 -24.93 17.64
N ASP A 237 -9.10 -23.85 17.10
CA ASP A 237 -10.53 -23.71 16.78
C ASP A 237 -11.02 -24.72 15.71
N MET A 238 -10.17 -25.06 14.74
CA MET A 238 -10.49 -26.08 13.72
C MET A 238 -10.51 -27.52 14.27
N LYS A 239 -9.82 -27.78 15.38
CA LYS A 239 -9.81 -29.11 16.03
C LYS A 239 -10.97 -29.33 17.01
N THR A 240 -11.68 -28.25 17.37
CA THR A 240 -12.81 -28.28 18.31
C THR A 240 -14.20 -28.24 17.65
N GLN A 241 -14.25 -28.20 16.32
CA GLN A 241 -15.46 -28.35 15.51
C GLN A 241 -15.47 -29.73 14.80
#